data_4ffe1d1c0692789de80351cf02a66036
#
_entry.id   4ffe1d1c0692789de80351cf02a66036
#
_cell.length_a   1.000
_cell.length_b   1.000
_cell.length_c   1.000
_cell.angle_alpha   90.00
_cell.angle_beta   90.00
_cell.angle_gamma   90.00
#
_symmetry.space_group_name_H-M   'P 1'
#
loop_
_entity.id
_entity.type
_entity.pdbx_description
1 polymer ?
#
loop_
_entity_poly.entity_id
_entity_poly.type
_entity_poly.pdbx_seq_one_letter_code
_entity_poly.pdbx_strand_id
1 'polypeptide(L)'
;IIDNQVLEIPDPIITLAKKCTVFPSEFVVRGFITGSTSTSLWTVYKNGNREYCGNKLEEGLVKNQKLDQNMLTPTTKEIEHDRPISPKEIISENWMTQQDWDYCSKKALELFSFGQKKAAENGMILVDTKYEMGKDKNGNIVLIDEIHTPDSSRYWIAESYEERIRKGEEPQNIDKEFLRLWFLDNCDPYNDKELPEAPDDLVVEL
;
A
#
# COMPACT_ATOMS: atom_id res chain seq x y z
N ILE A 1 -12.34 -3.40 -14.39
CA ILE A 1 -12.57 -3.05 -12.97
C ILE A 1 -12.89 -1.56 -12.86
N ILE A 2 -12.00 -0.71 -13.34
CA ILE A 2 -12.14 0.75 -13.38
C ILE A 2 -11.32 1.28 -14.55
N ASP A 3 -11.75 2.39 -15.17
CA ASP A 3 -10.97 3.11 -16.17
C ASP A 3 -9.76 3.80 -15.51
N ASN A 4 -8.71 4.06 -16.30
CA ASN A 4 -7.53 4.76 -15.83
C ASN A 4 -7.31 6.10 -16.56
N GLN A 5 -6.32 6.85 -16.09
CA GLN A 5 -5.97 8.15 -16.65
C GLN A 5 -5.20 8.10 -17.97
N VAL A 6 -4.55 6.97 -18.29
CA VAL A 6 -3.62 6.87 -19.43
C VAL A 6 -4.37 7.03 -20.76
N LEU A 7 -3.87 7.92 -21.61
CA LEU A 7 -4.35 8.12 -22.98
C LEU A 7 -3.46 7.42 -23.98
N GLU A 8 -2.14 7.54 -23.82
CA GLU A 8 -1.14 7.03 -24.76
C GLU A 8 0.21 6.90 -24.06
N ILE A 9 1.02 5.95 -24.51
CA ILE A 9 2.42 5.77 -24.10
C ILE A 9 3.27 5.86 -25.37
N PRO A 10 3.60 7.09 -25.82
CA PRO A 10 4.33 7.29 -27.06
C PRO A 10 5.80 6.86 -26.99
N ASP A 11 6.34 6.71 -25.79
CA ASP A 11 7.69 6.25 -25.49
C ASP A 11 7.68 5.54 -24.13
N PRO A 12 8.54 4.54 -23.87
CA PRO A 12 8.59 3.83 -22.60
C PRO A 12 8.73 4.72 -21.34
N ILE A 13 9.30 5.91 -21.49
CA ILE A 13 9.49 6.87 -20.40
C ILE A 13 8.47 8.04 -20.43
N ILE A 14 7.51 8.04 -21.37
CA ILE A 14 6.54 9.12 -21.53
C ILE A 14 5.12 8.55 -21.47
N THR A 15 4.32 9.05 -20.55
CA THR A 15 2.89 8.76 -20.46
C THR A 15 2.07 10.03 -20.68
N LEU A 16 1.19 10.02 -21.68
CA LEU A 16 0.16 11.03 -21.84
C LEU A 16 -1.07 10.61 -21.04
N ALA A 17 -1.54 11.46 -20.15
CA ALA A 17 -2.64 11.16 -19.26
C ALA A 17 -3.73 12.25 -19.26
N LYS A 18 -4.95 11.85 -18.92
CA LYS A 18 -6.04 12.78 -18.61
C LYS A 18 -5.65 13.61 -17.39
N LYS A 19 -5.87 14.93 -17.47
CA LYS A 19 -5.82 15.77 -16.27
C LYS A 19 -7.03 15.46 -15.39
N CYS A 20 -6.80 15.07 -14.16
CA CYS A 20 -7.83 14.71 -13.18
C CYS A 20 -7.77 15.63 -11.95
N THR A 21 -8.91 15.79 -11.28
CA THR A 21 -8.96 16.33 -9.92
C THR A 21 -8.80 15.16 -8.97
N VAL A 22 -7.67 15.11 -8.29
CA VAL A 22 -7.31 14.01 -7.38
C VAL A 22 -8.18 14.06 -6.12
N PHE A 23 -8.64 12.91 -5.65
CA PHE A 23 -9.22 12.81 -4.32
C PHE A 23 -8.13 12.98 -3.25
N PRO A 24 -8.37 13.74 -2.20
CA PRO A 24 -7.36 14.01 -1.17
C PRO A 24 -7.22 12.85 -0.16
N SER A 25 -7.33 11.61 -0.64
CA SER A 25 -7.21 10.39 0.15
C SER A 25 -6.57 9.28 -0.68
N GLU A 26 -5.67 8.54 -0.06
CA GLU A 26 -5.12 7.31 -0.62
C GLU A 26 -5.90 6.09 -0.13
N PHE A 27 -6.11 5.13 -1.01
CA PHE A 27 -6.84 3.88 -0.71
C PHE A 27 -5.83 2.75 -0.48
N VAL A 28 -5.33 2.66 0.74
CA VAL A 28 -4.40 1.60 1.12
C VAL A 28 -5.18 0.32 1.43
N VAL A 29 -4.91 -0.75 0.70
CA VAL A 29 -5.52 -2.08 0.91
C VAL A 29 -4.47 -3.05 1.41
N ARG A 30 -4.81 -3.80 2.46
CA ARG A 30 -3.91 -4.76 3.11
C ARG A 30 -4.53 -6.16 3.15
N GLY A 31 -3.75 -7.15 2.75
CA GLY A 31 -4.09 -8.57 2.89
C GLY A 31 -3.38 -9.24 4.07
N PHE A 32 -2.43 -8.54 4.71
CA PHE A 32 -1.59 -9.05 5.78
C PHE A 32 -1.36 -8.00 6.87
N ILE A 33 -1.15 -8.45 8.12
CA ILE A 33 -0.77 -7.57 9.22
C ILE A 33 0.75 -7.44 9.27
N THR A 34 1.30 -6.37 8.70
CA THR A 34 2.75 -6.16 8.58
C THR A 34 3.13 -4.69 8.61
N GLY A 35 4.39 -4.40 8.37
CA GLY A 35 5.00 -3.07 8.25
C GLY A 35 5.89 -2.70 9.42
N SER A 36 6.83 -1.79 9.16
CA SER A 36 7.88 -1.36 10.09
C SER A 36 7.74 0.09 10.54
N THR A 37 7.00 0.92 9.81
CA THR A 37 6.80 2.35 10.13
C THR A 37 5.86 2.54 11.32
N SER A 38 5.90 3.72 11.94
CA SER A 38 5.05 4.06 13.10
C SER A 38 3.55 3.95 12.84
N THR A 39 3.14 4.20 11.59
CA THR A 39 1.73 4.14 11.14
C THR A 39 1.38 2.81 10.50
N SER A 40 2.27 1.82 10.45
CA SER A 40 1.96 0.50 9.89
C SER A 40 0.98 -0.28 10.76
N LEU A 41 0.18 -1.14 10.12
CA LEU A 41 -0.84 -1.92 10.80
C LEU A 41 -0.27 -2.78 11.93
N TRP A 42 0.88 -3.43 11.69
CA TRP A 42 1.54 -4.23 12.73
C TRP A 42 2.02 -3.39 13.92
N THR A 43 2.65 -2.24 13.67
CA THR A 43 3.15 -1.38 14.76
C THR A 43 2.01 -0.85 15.62
N VAL A 44 0.92 -0.42 15.00
CA VAL A 44 -0.29 0.03 15.72
C VAL A 44 -0.89 -1.11 16.56
N TYR A 45 -1.01 -2.30 15.99
CA TYR A 45 -1.50 -3.49 16.69
C TYR A 45 -0.60 -3.90 17.86
N LYS A 46 0.72 -3.98 17.64
CA LYS A 46 1.73 -4.31 18.65
C LYS A 46 1.69 -3.36 19.84
N ASN A 47 1.39 -2.09 19.60
CA ASN A 47 1.24 -1.05 20.64
C ASN A 47 -0.09 -1.13 21.41
N GLY A 48 -0.89 -2.18 21.19
CA GLY A 48 -2.11 -2.45 21.95
C GLY A 48 -3.40 -1.93 21.33
N ASN A 49 -3.36 -1.27 20.16
CA ASN A 49 -4.57 -0.83 19.48
C ASN A 49 -5.30 -2.03 18.86
N ARG A 50 -6.61 -2.03 18.97
CA ARG A 50 -7.52 -3.06 18.41
C ARG A 50 -8.52 -2.47 17.42
N GLU A 51 -8.24 -1.25 16.99
CA GLU A 51 -8.97 -0.57 15.91
C GLU A 51 -7.99 0.22 15.07
N TYR A 52 -8.14 0.15 13.74
CA TYR A 52 -7.32 0.89 12.79
C TYR A 52 -8.14 1.32 11.57
N CYS A 53 -8.22 2.62 11.31
CA CYS A 53 -9.03 3.20 10.23
C CYS A 53 -10.50 2.71 10.26
N GLY A 54 -11.09 2.56 11.45
CA GLY A 54 -12.45 2.05 11.61
C GLY A 54 -12.61 0.53 11.49
N ASN A 55 -11.53 -0.20 11.24
CA ASN A 55 -11.54 -1.66 11.22
C ASN A 55 -11.19 -2.21 12.61
N LYS A 56 -11.97 -3.18 13.11
CA LYS A 56 -11.64 -3.92 14.33
C LYS A 56 -10.59 -4.99 14.02
N LEU A 57 -9.63 -5.11 14.93
CA LEU A 57 -8.56 -6.10 14.86
C LEU A 57 -8.77 -7.15 15.96
N GLU A 58 -8.74 -8.41 15.58
CA GLU A 58 -8.91 -9.52 16.51
C GLU A 58 -7.70 -9.69 17.43
N GLU A 59 -7.89 -10.35 18.56
CA GLU A 59 -6.79 -10.70 19.46
C GLU A 59 -5.97 -11.87 18.92
N GLY A 60 -4.68 -11.89 19.25
CA GLY A 60 -3.80 -12.99 18.93
C GLY A 60 -3.21 -12.96 17.51
N LEU A 61 -3.39 -11.85 16.75
CA LEU A 61 -2.72 -11.67 15.46
C LEU A 61 -1.20 -11.62 15.66
N VAL A 62 -0.47 -12.26 14.76
CA VAL A 62 0.99 -12.25 14.73
C VAL A 62 1.50 -11.47 13.52
N LYS A 63 2.73 -10.94 13.63
CA LYS A 63 3.36 -10.20 12.53
C LYS A 63 3.40 -11.03 11.25
N ASN A 64 3.12 -10.38 10.13
CA ASN A 64 3.13 -10.96 8.79
C ASN A 64 2.04 -12.02 8.54
N GLN A 65 1.09 -12.19 9.46
CA GLN A 65 -0.05 -13.08 9.27
C GLN A 65 -0.99 -12.55 8.20
N LYS A 66 -1.53 -13.48 7.40
CA LYS A 66 -2.61 -13.16 6.45
C LYS A 66 -3.89 -12.78 7.22
N LEU A 67 -4.54 -11.72 6.78
CA LEU A 67 -5.85 -11.31 7.30
C LEU A 67 -6.96 -12.19 6.70
N ASP A 68 -8.03 -12.41 7.45
CA ASP A 68 -9.19 -13.20 6.98
C ASP A 68 -9.87 -12.54 5.78
N GLN A 69 -9.85 -11.21 5.74
CA GLN A 69 -10.36 -10.40 4.63
C GLN A 69 -9.40 -9.25 4.32
N ASN A 70 -9.34 -8.87 3.05
CA ASN A 70 -8.62 -7.68 2.64
C ASN A 70 -9.19 -6.44 3.35
N MET A 71 -8.33 -5.66 3.97
CA MET A 71 -8.69 -4.53 4.81
C MET A 71 -8.34 -3.22 4.11
N LEU A 72 -9.30 -2.31 4.00
CA LEU A 72 -9.08 -0.95 3.52
C LEU A 72 -8.70 -0.05 4.71
N THR A 73 -7.54 0.59 4.61
CA THR A 73 -6.96 1.46 5.64
C THR A 73 -6.51 2.77 5.01
N PRO A 74 -7.45 3.67 4.69
CA PRO A 74 -7.12 4.89 3.96
C PRO A 74 -6.23 5.84 4.75
N THR A 75 -5.50 6.68 4.02
CA THR A 75 -4.76 7.80 4.56
C THR A 75 -5.22 9.10 3.91
N THR A 76 -5.06 10.21 4.61
CA THR A 76 -5.19 11.53 4.00
C THR A 76 -3.99 11.78 3.08
N LYS A 77 -4.13 12.74 2.17
CA LYS A 77 -3.04 13.26 1.35
C LYS A 77 -2.76 14.70 1.78
N GLU A 78 -2.12 14.84 2.94
CA GLU A 78 -1.81 16.14 3.54
C GLU A 78 -0.43 16.64 3.10
N ILE A 79 -0.18 17.96 3.25
CA ILE A 79 1.08 18.58 2.79
C ILE A 79 2.27 18.16 3.65
N GLU A 80 2.06 17.99 4.95
CA GLU A 80 3.15 17.69 5.88
C GLU A 80 3.32 16.19 6.11
N HIS A 81 2.25 15.50 6.52
CA HIS A 81 2.27 14.05 6.77
C HIS A 81 0.89 13.44 6.55
N ASP A 82 0.86 12.35 5.78
CA ASP A 82 -0.35 11.54 5.63
C ASP A 82 -0.71 10.87 6.96
N ARG A 83 -1.97 10.97 7.36
CA ARG A 83 -2.48 10.30 8.57
C ARG A 83 -3.47 9.21 8.22
N PRO A 84 -3.46 8.10 8.97
CA PRO A 84 -4.54 7.12 8.90
C PRO A 84 -5.89 7.79 9.24
N ILE A 85 -6.92 7.49 8.45
CA ILE A 85 -8.25 8.06 8.61
C ILE A 85 -9.31 6.98 8.43
N SER A 86 -10.40 7.05 9.18
CA SER A 86 -11.53 6.12 9.02
C SER A 86 -12.50 6.60 7.93
N PRO A 87 -13.30 5.70 7.33
CA PRO A 87 -14.36 6.07 6.39
C PRO A 87 -15.34 7.11 6.96
N LYS A 88 -15.63 7.01 8.26
CA LYS A 88 -16.50 7.96 8.95
C LYS A 88 -15.91 9.37 9.02
N GLU A 89 -14.61 9.47 9.31
CA GLU A 89 -13.88 10.74 9.35
C GLU A 89 -13.76 11.34 7.94
N ILE A 90 -13.48 10.53 6.90
CA ILE A 90 -13.44 10.98 5.50
C ILE A 90 -14.72 11.73 5.13
N ILE A 91 -15.87 11.23 5.53
CA ILE A 91 -17.15 11.86 5.23
C ILE A 91 -17.43 13.05 6.16
N SER A 92 -17.21 12.91 7.47
CA SER A 92 -17.52 13.97 8.44
C SER A 92 -16.60 15.18 8.32
N GLU A 93 -15.36 14.98 7.86
CA GLU A 93 -14.40 16.06 7.61
C GLU A 93 -14.46 16.59 6.16
N ASN A 94 -15.39 16.10 5.34
CA ASN A 94 -15.60 16.50 3.94
C ASN A 94 -14.42 16.26 3.00
N TRP A 95 -13.63 15.22 3.23
CA TRP A 95 -12.58 14.80 2.30
C TRP A 95 -13.16 14.24 1.01
N MET A 96 -14.24 13.48 1.10
CA MET A 96 -14.98 12.92 -0.04
C MET A 96 -16.48 12.91 0.25
N THR A 97 -17.30 12.84 -0.81
CA THR A 97 -18.72 12.51 -0.65
C THR A 97 -18.89 11.02 -0.34
N GLN A 98 -19.97 10.65 0.34
CA GLN A 98 -20.29 9.25 0.62
C GLN A 98 -20.33 8.41 -0.67
N GLN A 99 -20.94 8.92 -1.74
CA GLN A 99 -21.06 8.21 -3.02
C GLN A 99 -19.67 7.96 -3.65
N ASP A 100 -18.79 8.96 -3.66
CA ASP A 100 -17.44 8.83 -4.21
C ASP A 100 -16.62 7.84 -3.39
N TRP A 101 -16.72 7.92 -2.06
CA TRP A 101 -16.06 6.99 -1.15
C TRP A 101 -16.51 5.55 -1.37
N ASP A 102 -17.82 5.29 -1.43
CA ASP A 102 -18.37 3.94 -1.62
C ASP A 102 -17.94 3.33 -2.95
N TYR A 103 -17.91 4.14 -4.00
CA TYR A 103 -17.43 3.70 -5.31
C TYR A 103 -15.92 3.38 -5.27
N CYS A 104 -15.09 4.30 -4.80
CA CYS A 104 -13.63 4.15 -4.79
C CYS A 104 -13.18 3.00 -3.88
N SER A 105 -13.74 2.89 -2.67
CA SER A 105 -13.40 1.82 -1.73
C SER A 105 -13.71 0.43 -2.30
N LYS A 106 -14.86 0.28 -2.94
CA LYS A 106 -15.23 -0.95 -3.65
C LYS A 106 -14.23 -1.26 -4.76
N LYS A 107 -13.86 -0.26 -5.58
CA LYS A 107 -12.92 -0.44 -6.68
C LYS A 107 -11.50 -0.77 -6.21
N ALA A 108 -11.05 -0.17 -5.13
CA ALA A 108 -9.76 -0.49 -4.52
C ALA A 108 -9.69 -1.98 -4.08
N LEU A 109 -10.72 -2.49 -3.41
CA LEU A 109 -10.79 -3.90 -3.02
C LEU A 109 -10.87 -4.87 -4.22
N GLU A 110 -11.62 -4.51 -5.28
CA GLU A 110 -11.69 -5.28 -6.52
C GLU A 110 -10.32 -5.33 -7.23
N LEU A 111 -9.61 -4.20 -7.31
CA LEU A 111 -8.27 -4.09 -7.90
C LEU A 111 -7.26 -4.92 -7.10
N PHE A 112 -7.30 -4.84 -5.78
CA PHE A 112 -6.38 -5.58 -4.91
C PHE A 112 -6.57 -7.09 -5.06
N SER A 113 -7.81 -7.57 -5.06
CA SER A 113 -8.11 -8.98 -5.27
C SER A 113 -7.64 -9.48 -6.65
N PHE A 114 -7.77 -8.65 -7.68
CA PHE A 114 -7.22 -8.93 -9.00
C PHE A 114 -5.68 -9.00 -8.97
N GLY A 115 -5.02 -8.03 -8.32
CA GLY A 115 -3.57 -7.97 -8.15
C GLY A 115 -3.04 -9.18 -7.39
N GLN A 116 -3.70 -9.58 -6.29
CA GLN A 116 -3.34 -10.80 -5.53
C GLN A 116 -3.38 -12.04 -6.41
N LYS A 117 -4.41 -12.18 -7.25
CA LYS A 117 -4.50 -13.31 -8.18
C LYS A 117 -3.35 -13.29 -9.19
N LYS A 118 -3.04 -12.13 -9.76
CA LYS A 118 -1.94 -12.00 -10.73
C LYS A 118 -0.56 -12.22 -10.12
N ALA A 119 -0.34 -11.75 -8.90
CA ALA A 119 0.89 -12.03 -8.16
C ALA A 119 1.05 -13.54 -7.90
N ALA A 120 0.00 -14.21 -7.44
CA ALA A 120 0.01 -15.64 -7.16
C ALA A 120 0.30 -16.49 -8.41
N GLU A 121 -0.21 -16.10 -9.59
CA GLU A 121 0.11 -16.76 -10.87
C GLU A 121 1.62 -16.71 -11.20
N ASN A 122 2.37 -15.79 -10.57
CA ASN A 122 3.81 -15.60 -10.75
C ASN A 122 4.64 -15.93 -9.50
N GLY A 123 4.12 -16.72 -8.58
CA GLY A 123 4.84 -17.15 -7.37
C GLY A 123 5.06 -16.03 -6.34
N MET A 124 4.30 -14.95 -6.41
CA MET A 124 4.39 -13.81 -5.51
C MET A 124 3.14 -13.65 -4.65
N ILE A 125 3.29 -13.02 -3.50
CA ILE A 125 2.21 -12.57 -2.63
C ILE A 125 2.14 -11.06 -2.69
N LEU A 126 1.04 -10.49 -3.18
CA LEU A 126 0.74 -9.07 -3.02
C LEU A 126 0.20 -8.84 -1.61
N VAL A 127 0.97 -8.18 -0.80
CA VAL A 127 0.76 -8.02 0.65
C VAL A 127 -0.14 -6.83 0.97
N ASP A 128 0.21 -5.68 0.45
CA ASP A 128 -0.53 -4.43 0.51
C ASP A 128 -0.17 -3.54 -0.68
N THR A 129 -0.99 -2.54 -0.91
CA THR A 129 -0.76 -1.52 -1.94
C THR A 129 -1.56 -0.26 -1.63
N LYS A 130 -1.18 0.85 -2.25
CA LYS A 130 -1.97 2.08 -2.27
C LYS A 130 -2.53 2.32 -3.67
N TYR A 131 -3.74 2.87 -3.73
CA TYR A 131 -4.35 3.38 -4.95
C TYR A 131 -4.69 4.85 -4.79
N GLU A 132 -4.55 5.58 -5.88
CA GLU A 132 -5.03 6.94 -6.01
C GLU A 132 -6.13 7.00 -7.09
N MET A 133 -7.15 7.78 -6.83
CA MET A 133 -8.26 7.98 -7.75
C MET A 133 -8.60 9.47 -7.87
N GLY A 134 -9.24 9.83 -8.96
CA GLY A 134 -9.64 11.21 -9.21
C GLY A 134 -10.76 11.28 -10.22
N LYS A 135 -11.31 12.49 -10.41
CA LYS A 135 -12.33 12.78 -11.40
C LYS A 135 -11.72 13.42 -12.65
N ASP A 136 -12.05 12.85 -13.82
CA ASP A 136 -11.73 13.48 -15.10
C ASP A 136 -12.59 14.74 -15.34
N LYS A 137 -12.36 15.44 -16.45
CA LYS A 137 -13.12 16.65 -16.81
C LYS A 137 -14.63 16.43 -16.98
N ASN A 138 -15.08 15.20 -17.13
CA ASN A 138 -16.48 14.84 -17.28
C ASN A 138 -17.11 14.38 -15.96
N GLY A 139 -16.32 14.35 -14.87
CA GLY A 139 -16.76 13.89 -13.56
C GLY A 139 -16.67 12.36 -13.39
N ASN A 140 -16.12 11.62 -14.34
CA ASN A 140 -15.93 10.18 -14.22
C ASN A 140 -14.77 9.89 -13.26
N ILE A 141 -14.97 8.98 -12.35
CA ILE A 141 -13.92 8.51 -11.45
C ILE A 141 -13.01 7.55 -12.22
N VAL A 142 -11.72 7.82 -12.19
CA VAL A 142 -10.67 7.01 -12.83
C VAL A 142 -9.55 6.71 -11.86
N LEU A 143 -8.88 5.59 -12.07
CA LEU A 143 -7.63 5.28 -11.39
C LEU A 143 -6.54 6.19 -11.93
N ILE A 144 -5.76 6.77 -11.04
CA ILE A 144 -4.61 7.61 -11.34
C ILE A 144 -3.37 7.05 -10.67
N ASP A 145 -2.21 7.68 -10.92
CA ASP A 145 -0.94 7.23 -10.38
C ASP A 145 -0.56 5.80 -10.84
N GLU A 146 0.37 5.18 -10.18
CA GLU A 146 0.85 3.82 -10.45
C GLU A 146 -0.03 2.75 -9.81
N ILE A 147 0.09 1.53 -10.31
CA ILE A 147 -0.66 0.39 -9.78
C ILE A 147 0.24 -0.85 -9.70
N HIS A 148 0.28 -1.48 -8.53
CA HIS A 148 0.94 -2.76 -8.26
C HIS A 148 2.44 -2.77 -8.61
N THR A 149 3.09 -1.61 -8.62
CA THR A 149 4.55 -1.53 -8.76
C THR A 149 5.24 -1.89 -7.46
N PRO A 150 6.52 -2.29 -7.48
CA PRO A 150 7.30 -2.52 -6.26
C PRO A 150 7.50 -1.27 -5.39
N ASP A 151 7.21 -0.07 -5.91
CA ASP A 151 7.21 1.18 -5.14
C ASP A 151 5.90 1.39 -4.38
N SER A 152 4.74 1.24 -5.05
CA SER A 152 3.43 1.43 -4.44
C SER A 152 2.92 0.23 -3.63
N SER A 153 3.56 -0.93 -3.77
CA SER A 153 3.07 -2.21 -3.26
C SER A 153 4.17 -3.00 -2.57
N ARG A 154 3.78 -3.81 -1.59
CA ARG A 154 4.67 -4.77 -0.94
C ARG A 154 4.42 -6.16 -1.52
N TYR A 155 5.53 -6.85 -1.83
CA TYR A 155 5.50 -8.20 -2.37
C TYR A 155 6.41 -9.15 -1.59
N TRP A 156 5.95 -10.38 -1.41
CA TRP A 156 6.74 -11.47 -0.85
C TRP A 156 6.85 -12.64 -1.81
N ILE A 157 7.92 -13.44 -1.68
CA ILE A 157 8.08 -14.69 -2.39
C ILE A 157 7.16 -15.74 -1.76
N ALA A 158 6.24 -16.30 -2.56
CA ALA A 158 5.21 -17.21 -2.07
C ALA A 158 5.80 -18.56 -1.59
N GLU A 159 6.80 -19.08 -2.29
CA GLU A 159 7.41 -20.39 -2.01
C GLU A 159 7.98 -20.50 -0.59
N SER A 160 8.62 -19.43 -0.11
CA SER A 160 9.28 -19.42 1.20
C SER A 160 8.40 -18.91 2.33
N TYR A 161 7.25 -18.29 2.04
CA TYR A 161 6.43 -17.55 3.03
C TYR A 161 6.02 -18.42 4.21
N GLU A 162 5.35 -19.56 3.97
CA GLU A 162 4.80 -20.42 5.02
C GLU A 162 5.89 -20.99 5.95
N GLU A 163 7.03 -21.38 5.38
CA GLU A 163 8.15 -21.92 6.15
C GLU A 163 8.78 -20.84 7.03
N ARG A 164 9.01 -19.65 6.48
CA ARG A 164 9.61 -18.52 7.21
C ARG A 164 8.72 -18.05 8.34
N ILE A 165 7.42 -17.88 8.10
CA ILE A 165 6.46 -17.51 9.15
C ILE A 165 6.45 -18.53 10.29
N ARG A 166 6.44 -19.83 10.00
CA ARG A 166 6.48 -20.88 11.01
C ARG A 166 7.77 -20.86 11.84
N LYS A 167 8.90 -20.43 11.24
CA LYS A 167 10.17 -20.24 11.94
C LYS A 167 10.27 -18.92 12.69
N GLY A 168 9.31 -18.02 12.54
CA GLY A 168 9.35 -16.66 13.10
C GLY A 168 10.31 -15.72 12.36
N GLU A 169 10.65 -16.04 11.12
CA GLU A 169 11.49 -15.23 10.24
C GLU A 169 10.66 -14.22 9.44
N GLU A 170 11.28 -13.12 9.00
CA GLU A 170 10.65 -12.16 8.09
C GLU A 170 10.46 -12.80 6.69
N PRO A 171 9.33 -12.52 6.00
CA PRO A 171 9.16 -12.93 4.61
C PRO A 171 10.26 -12.35 3.70
N GLN A 172 10.53 -13.01 2.58
CA GLN A 172 11.43 -12.46 1.57
C GLN A 172 10.72 -11.37 0.76
N ASN A 173 11.16 -10.12 0.94
CA ASN A 173 10.64 -8.97 0.20
C ASN A 173 11.30 -8.87 -1.17
N ILE A 174 10.49 -8.46 -2.19
CA ILE A 174 10.95 -8.15 -3.54
C ILE A 174 10.43 -6.78 -3.98
N ASP A 175 10.40 -5.85 -3.05
CA ASP A 175 9.96 -4.46 -3.19
C ASP A 175 10.89 -3.53 -2.40
N LYS A 176 10.60 -2.23 -2.37
CA LYS A 176 11.44 -1.23 -1.67
C LYS A 176 11.62 -1.48 -0.17
N GLU A 177 10.83 -2.35 0.46
CA GLU A 177 11.02 -2.71 1.88
C GLU A 177 12.36 -3.41 2.11
N PHE A 178 12.86 -4.17 1.11
CA PHE A 178 14.17 -4.79 1.15
C PHE A 178 15.28 -3.75 1.42
N LEU A 179 15.34 -2.68 0.63
CA LEU A 179 16.30 -1.61 0.83
C LEU A 179 16.04 -0.81 2.12
N ARG A 180 14.78 -0.57 2.47
CA ARG A 180 14.40 0.13 3.71
C ARG A 180 14.89 -0.61 4.94
N LEU A 181 14.74 -1.94 4.99
CA LEU A 181 15.23 -2.76 6.11
C LEU A 181 16.74 -2.68 6.23
N TRP A 182 17.46 -2.73 5.10
CA TRP A 182 18.92 -2.56 5.13
C TRP A 182 19.32 -1.20 5.72
N PHE A 183 18.68 -0.10 5.33
CA PHE A 183 18.96 1.21 5.92
C PHE A 183 18.68 1.24 7.42
N LEU A 184 17.55 0.67 7.87
CA LEU A 184 17.21 0.62 9.30
C LEU A 184 18.23 -0.18 10.13
N ASP A 185 18.88 -1.17 9.54
CA ASP A 185 19.94 -1.95 10.20
C ASP A 185 21.30 -1.22 10.23
N ASN A 186 21.51 -0.24 9.35
CA ASN A 186 22.81 0.43 9.17
C ASN A 186 22.81 1.91 9.57
N CYS A 187 21.68 2.57 9.68
CA CYS A 187 21.55 3.99 10.04
C CYS A 187 20.12 4.32 10.52
N ASP A 188 19.89 5.58 10.87
CA ASP A 188 18.53 6.13 11.03
C ASP A 188 18.13 6.91 9.77
N PRO A 189 17.45 6.27 8.80
CA PRO A 189 17.15 6.89 7.51
C PRO A 189 16.22 8.11 7.60
N TYR A 190 15.63 8.37 8.77
CA TYR A 190 14.68 9.48 8.98
C TYR A 190 15.33 10.68 9.69
N ASN A 191 16.42 10.47 10.43
CA ASN A 191 17.05 11.51 11.25
C ASN A 191 18.52 11.77 10.90
N ASP A 192 19.22 10.83 10.27
CA ASP A 192 20.60 11.01 9.87
C ASP A 192 20.71 11.98 8.69
N LYS A 193 21.66 12.92 8.76
CA LYS A 193 21.88 13.92 7.70
C LYS A 193 22.54 13.34 6.45
N GLU A 194 23.32 12.29 6.62
CA GLU A 194 24.03 11.60 5.56
C GLU A 194 23.71 10.11 5.68
N LEU A 195 23.20 9.54 4.61
CA LEU A 195 22.91 8.11 4.54
C LEU A 195 24.11 7.37 3.96
N PRO A 196 24.43 6.15 4.45
CA PRO A 196 25.47 5.32 3.86
C PRO A 196 25.07 4.91 2.44
N GLU A 197 26.06 4.73 1.56
CA GLU A 197 25.83 4.14 0.25
C GLU A 197 25.45 2.66 0.42
N ALA A 198 24.41 2.24 -0.30
CA ALA A 198 24.03 0.82 -0.34
C ALA A 198 25.12 0.03 -1.08
N PRO A 199 25.51 -1.17 -0.60
CA PRO A 199 26.48 -2.02 -1.30
C PRO A 199 26.03 -2.38 -2.71
N ASP A 200 26.98 -2.50 -3.64
CA ASP A 200 26.69 -2.80 -5.06
C ASP A 200 25.93 -4.13 -5.23
N ASP A 201 26.23 -5.14 -4.44
CA ASP A 201 25.55 -6.44 -4.44
C ASP A 201 24.09 -6.30 -4.03
N LEU A 202 23.78 -5.46 -3.04
CA LEU A 202 22.41 -5.16 -2.62
C LEU A 202 21.64 -4.42 -3.73
N VAL A 203 22.29 -3.47 -4.42
CA VAL A 203 21.67 -2.73 -5.54
C VAL A 203 21.38 -3.63 -6.73
N VAL A 204 22.20 -4.65 -6.97
CA VAL A 204 22.01 -5.62 -8.04
C VAL A 204 20.86 -6.60 -7.74
N GLU A 205 20.55 -6.85 -6.46
CA GLU A 205 19.40 -7.68 -6.05
C GLU A 205 18.03 -6.96 -6.18
N LEU A 206 18.03 -5.62 -6.23
CA LEU A 206 16.84 -4.80 -6.45
C LEU A 206 16.40 -4.81 -7.92
#